data_bfb68ec00588494aac7f1daca4851d38
#
_entry.id   bfb68ec00588494aac7f1daca4851d38
#
_cell.length_a   1.000
_cell.length_b   1.000
_cell.length_c   1.000
_cell.angle_alpha   90.00
_cell.angle_beta   90.00
_cell.angle_gamma   90.00
#
_symmetry.space_group_name_H-M   'P 1'
#
loop_
_entity.id
_entity.type
_entity.pdbx_description
1 polymer ?
#
loop_
_entity_poly.entity_id
_entity_poly.type
_entity_poly.pdbx_seq_one_letter_code
_entity_poly.pdbx_strand_id
1 'polypeptide(L)'
;MYQERGFTRLRRGLLVGAIALAALWAGSANAQFQIKSADGNASIKFGLLLQGWGDWLQDPVSEGYAQNLFLRRARFIFGGQINPEVTFFMETDNPNLGKVPKSLGTGFIVQDAFMEWKPANEFALDAGLILIPMCRNCLQSAATLLTMDYGSFSFLNSAPTQSSVGRDTGFQAKGYLFGQRLEYRLGTFQGFRQTGARNAFRTAGRLQYEFLDVEVGPFYTGTYLGKKKVLAVGVGFDRQQDYTATSGDIFFDHPVGNGNGITAQVDYINYDGGTTFTTLPKQNDAFTEVGFYIKSLKLQPFLRYEKQSFSADANKSKDLTRYQGGLTYYPYGYNFNIKAGYTKIEPKVGVKTSEFTIQFQLFYF
;
A
#
# COMPACT_ATOMS: atom_id res chain seq x y z
N MET A 1 28.43 -30.11 -45.12
CA MET A 1 29.16 -29.22 -44.16
C MET A 1 28.30 -28.09 -43.57
N TYR A 2 26.96 -28.14 -43.67
CA TYR A 2 26.04 -27.08 -43.14
C TYR A 2 25.16 -27.54 -41.97
N GLN A 3 25.11 -28.83 -41.65
CA GLN A 3 24.24 -29.39 -40.59
C GLN A 3 24.87 -29.38 -39.18
N GLU A 4 26.18 -29.35 -39.02
CA GLU A 4 26.80 -29.43 -37.71
C GLU A 4 26.85 -28.09 -36.94
N ARG A 5 26.74 -26.96 -37.64
CA ARG A 5 26.79 -25.62 -36.98
C ARG A 5 25.46 -25.24 -36.29
N GLY A 6 24.36 -25.83 -36.67
CA GLY A 6 23.04 -25.58 -36.06
C GLY A 6 22.90 -26.22 -34.65
N PHE A 7 23.37 -27.47 -34.54
CA PHE A 7 23.28 -28.23 -33.27
C PHE A 7 24.15 -27.69 -32.14
N THR A 8 25.30 -27.13 -32.46
CA THR A 8 26.21 -26.53 -31.47
C THR A 8 25.66 -25.18 -30.90
N ARG A 9 24.95 -24.39 -31.69
CA ARG A 9 24.31 -23.16 -31.23
C ARG A 9 23.07 -23.44 -30.35
N LEU A 10 22.28 -24.46 -30.69
CA LEU A 10 21.13 -24.88 -29.89
C LEU A 10 21.56 -25.46 -28.53
N ARG A 11 22.63 -26.28 -28.49
CA ARG A 11 23.19 -26.79 -27.23
C ARG A 11 23.77 -25.71 -26.34
N ARG A 12 24.43 -24.70 -26.93
CA ARG A 12 24.94 -23.52 -26.13
C ARG A 12 23.80 -22.65 -25.60
N GLY A 13 22.74 -22.43 -26.37
CA GLY A 13 21.56 -21.68 -25.90
C GLY A 13 20.81 -22.40 -24.77
N LEU A 14 20.68 -23.75 -24.88
CA LEU A 14 20.06 -24.57 -23.82
C LEU A 14 20.95 -24.64 -22.55
N LEU A 15 22.27 -24.68 -22.70
CA LEU A 15 23.18 -24.64 -21.53
C LEU A 15 23.16 -23.31 -20.82
N VAL A 16 23.14 -22.20 -21.54
CA VAL A 16 23.05 -20.85 -20.95
C VAL A 16 21.68 -20.64 -20.28
N GLY A 17 20.60 -21.11 -20.89
CA GLY A 17 19.27 -21.10 -20.29
C GLY A 17 19.17 -21.97 -19.03
N ALA A 18 19.80 -23.17 -19.04
CA ALA A 18 19.82 -24.07 -17.89
C ALA A 18 20.70 -23.52 -16.75
N ILE A 19 21.83 -22.85 -17.05
CA ILE A 19 22.68 -22.19 -16.05
C ILE A 19 21.96 -20.98 -15.45
N ALA A 20 21.21 -20.20 -16.25
CA ALA A 20 20.41 -19.10 -15.74
C ALA A 20 19.24 -19.59 -14.86
N LEU A 21 18.58 -20.70 -15.23
CA LEU A 21 17.57 -21.33 -14.37
C LEU A 21 18.17 -22.00 -13.13
N ALA A 22 19.34 -22.61 -13.20
CA ALA A 22 20.02 -23.21 -12.05
C ALA A 22 20.55 -22.15 -11.07
N ALA A 23 20.98 -20.97 -11.56
CA ALA A 23 21.35 -19.84 -10.71
C ALA A 23 20.13 -19.26 -9.95
N LEU A 24 18.91 -19.40 -10.46
CA LEU A 24 17.67 -19.04 -9.77
C LEU A 24 17.28 -20.04 -8.66
N TRP A 25 17.84 -21.26 -8.64
CA TRP A 25 17.50 -22.32 -7.69
C TRP A 25 18.56 -22.52 -6.58
N ALA A 26 19.72 -21.89 -6.69
CA ALA A 26 20.86 -22.09 -5.77
C ALA A 26 20.96 -21.05 -4.65
N GLY A 27 19.94 -20.23 -4.40
CA GLY A 27 19.92 -19.23 -3.34
C GLY A 27 19.00 -19.63 -2.19
N SER A 28 19.53 -19.73 -0.97
CA SER A 28 18.74 -19.67 0.25
C SER A 28 17.79 -18.46 0.19
N ALA A 29 16.57 -18.61 0.74
CA ALA A 29 15.41 -17.71 0.64
C ALA A 29 15.58 -16.24 1.13
N ASN A 30 16.79 -15.69 1.12
CA ASN A 30 17.12 -14.30 1.50
C ASN A 30 17.93 -13.55 0.42
N ALA A 31 17.99 -14.04 -0.81
CA ALA A 31 18.74 -13.37 -1.89
C ALA A 31 17.93 -12.19 -2.44
N GLN A 32 17.94 -11.04 -1.75
CA GLN A 32 17.59 -9.76 -2.37
C GLN A 32 18.56 -9.48 -3.52
N PHE A 33 18.03 -9.12 -4.70
CA PHE A 33 18.89 -8.68 -5.79
C PHE A 33 19.44 -7.30 -5.45
N GLN A 34 20.68 -7.26 -4.99
CA GLN A 34 21.36 -6.06 -4.57
C GLN A 34 22.75 -5.97 -5.21
N ILE A 35 23.09 -4.82 -5.78
CA ILE A 35 24.42 -4.48 -6.24
C ILE A 35 25.00 -3.49 -5.24
N LYS A 36 26.27 -3.70 -4.82
CA LYS A 36 26.98 -2.82 -3.89
C LYS A 36 28.25 -2.29 -4.56
N SER A 37 28.64 -1.06 -4.22
CA SER A 37 29.96 -0.52 -4.54
C SER A 37 31.07 -1.29 -3.83
N ALA A 38 32.30 -1.19 -4.31
CA ALA A 38 33.44 -1.91 -3.73
C ALA A 38 33.72 -1.55 -2.27
N ASP A 39 33.45 -0.30 -1.88
CA ASP A 39 33.57 0.21 -0.51
C ASP A 39 32.34 -0.08 0.38
N GLY A 40 31.25 -0.64 -0.21
CA GLY A 40 29.99 -0.97 0.48
C GLY A 40 29.12 0.25 0.80
N ASN A 41 29.55 1.48 0.52
CA ASN A 41 28.84 2.71 0.89
C ASN A 41 27.60 2.94 0.01
N ALA A 42 27.68 2.62 -1.29
CA ALA A 42 26.55 2.73 -2.20
C ALA A 42 25.95 1.36 -2.51
N SER A 43 24.65 1.33 -2.70
CA SER A 43 23.94 0.12 -3.14
C SER A 43 22.65 0.42 -3.88
N ILE A 44 22.27 -0.50 -4.76
CA ILE A 44 20.96 -0.50 -5.42
C ILE A 44 20.31 -1.88 -5.25
N LYS A 45 19.01 -1.88 -4.94
CA LYS A 45 18.18 -3.07 -4.84
C LYS A 45 17.10 -3.01 -5.92
N PHE A 46 16.75 -4.18 -6.44
CA PHE A 46 15.66 -4.35 -7.40
C PHE A 46 14.61 -5.29 -6.82
N GLY A 47 13.37 -5.00 -7.08
CA GLY A 47 12.26 -5.81 -6.65
C GLY A 47 11.06 -5.69 -7.57
N LEU A 48 10.03 -6.46 -7.24
CA LEU A 48 8.76 -6.44 -7.96
C LEU A 48 7.60 -6.76 -7.01
N LEU A 49 6.42 -6.24 -7.34
CA LEU A 49 5.16 -6.64 -6.76
C LEU A 49 4.16 -6.90 -7.88
N LEU A 50 3.70 -8.15 -7.97
CA LEU A 50 2.62 -8.55 -8.86
C LEU A 50 1.44 -9.04 -8.02
N GLN A 51 0.25 -8.49 -8.28
CA GLN A 51 -0.99 -8.92 -7.66
C GLN A 51 -2.03 -9.20 -8.76
N GLY A 52 -2.23 -10.47 -9.08
CA GLY A 52 -3.29 -10.92 -9.98
C GLY A 52 -4.61 -11.05 -9.23
N TRP A 53 -5.67 -10.48 -9.77
CA TRP A 53 -7.02 -10.52 -9.20
C TRP A 53 -8.02 -11.19 -10.13
N GLY A 54 -8.92 -12.01 -9.51
CA GLY A 54 -10.23 -12.32 -10.04
C GLY A 54 -11.28 -11.67 -9.16
N ASP A 55 -12.14 -10.83 -9.71
CA ASP A 55 -13.28 -10.26 -8.99
C ASP A 55 -14.61 -10.65 -9.65
N TRP A 56 -15.62 -10.86 -8.80
CA TRP A 56 -17.01 -11.11 -9.15
C TRP A 56 -17.87 -10.11 -8.39
N LEU A 57 -18.18 -8.99 -9.05
CA LEU A 57 -18.98 -7.91 -8.46
C LEU A 57 -20.43 -8.05 -8.89
N GLN A 58 -21.35 -8.15 -7.92
CA GLN A 58 -22.77 -8.20 -8.20
C GLN A 58 -23.27 -6.90 -8.82
N ASP A 59 -23.95 -7.03 -9.95
CA ASP A 59 -24.61 -5.92 -10.64
C ASP A 59 -25.92 -5.58 -9.92
N PRO A 60 -26.16 -4.31 -9.51
CA PRO A 60 -27.33 -3.93 -8.76
C PRO A 60 -28.65 -3.98 -9.55
N VAL A 61 -28.62 -4.08 -10.87
CA VAL A 61 -29.80 -4.07 -11.72
C VAL A 61 -30.20 -5.47 -12.14
N SER A 62 -29.21 -6.24 -12.66
CA SER A 62 -29.47 -7.60 -13.16
C SER A 62 -29.34 -8.67 -12.09
N GLU A 63 -28.80 -8.32 -10.89
CA GLU A 63 -28.42 -9.25 -9.81
C GLU A 63 -27.38 -10.29 -10.21
N GLY A 64 -26.93 -10.29 -11.47
CA GLY A 64 -25.85 -11.12 -11.97
C GLY A 64 -24.46 -10.63 -11.48
N TYR A 65 -23.39 -11.37 -11.82
CA TYR A 65 -22.04 -11.03 -11.42
C TYR A 65 -21.21 -10.60 -12.64
N ALA A 66 -20.73 -9.35 -12.63
CA ALA A 66 -19.66 -8.92 -13.54
C ALA A 66 -18.36 -9.59 -13.10
N GLN A 67 -17.62 -10.15 -14.08
CA GLN A 67 -16.40 -10.92 -13.82
C GLN A 67 -15.20 -10.24 -14.45
N ASN A 68 -14.11 -10.10 -13.68
CA ASN A 68 -12.86 -9.53 -14.17
C ASN A 68 -11.68 -10.42 -13.77
N LEU A 69 -10.71 -10.53 -14.68
CA LEU A 69 -9.38 -11.08 -14.41
C LEU A 69 -8.35 -10.03 -14.85
N PHE A 70 -7.55 -9.53 -13.93
CA PHE A 70 -6.64 -8.41 -14.20
C PHE A 70 -5.45 -8.38 -13.22
N LEU A 71 -4.44 -7.58 -13.52
CA LEU A 71 -3.39 -7.26 -12.56
C LEU A 71 -3.79 -6.04 -11.74
N ARG A 72 -4.07 -6.24 -10.45
CA ARG A 72 -4.40 -5.14 -9.53
C ARG A 72 -3.21 -4.21 -9.35
N ARG A 73 -1.99 -4.79 -9.25
CA ARG A 73 -0.70 -4.09 -9.21
C ARG A 73 0.33 -4.84 -10.04
N ALA A 74 1.09 -4.08 -10.80
CA ALA A 74 2.26 -4.56 -11.54
C ALA A 74 3.38 -3.54 -11.35
N ARG A 75 4.29 -3.79 -10.39
CA ARG A 75 5.28 -2.83 -9.93
C ARG A 75 6.69 -3.32 -10.13
N PHE A 76 7.56 -2.43 -10.61
CA PHE A 76 9.00 -2.56 -10.47
C PHE A 76 9.45 -1.63 -9.34
N ILE A 77 10.29 -2.15 -8.45
CA ILE A 77 10.72 -1.46 -7.24
C ILE A 77 12.24 -1.31 -7.28
N PHE A 78 12.70 -0.11 -7.03
CA PHE A 78 14.10 0.26 -6.94
C PHE A 78 14.32 0.96 -5.61
N GLY A 79 15.37 0.60 -4.91
CA GLY A 79 15.75 1.30 -3.69
C GLY A 79 17.23 1.15 -3.46
N GLY A 80 17.79 2.04 -2.68
CA GLY A 80 19.21 1.97 -2.41
C GLY A 80 19.72 3.14 -1.60
N GLN A 81 21.04 3.21 -1.51
CA GLN A 81 21.76 4.30 -0.86
C GLN A 81 22.92 4.75 -1.74
N ILE A 82 23.22 6.04 -1.70
CA ILE A 82 24.41 6.63 -2.33
C ILE A 82 25.54 6.65 -1.29
N ASN A 83 25.19 6.88 -0.05
CA ASN A 83 26.05 6.83 1.14
C ASN A 83 25.15 6.51 2.36
N PRO A 84 25.73 6.33 3.59
CA PRO A 84 24.94 5.97 4.77
C PRO A 84 23.80 6.94 5.14
N GLU A 85 23.89 8.20 4.73
CA GLU A 85 22.89 9.23 5.06
C GLU A 85 21.90 9.49 3.93
N VAL A 86 22.24 9.15 2.66
CA VAL A 86 21.41 9.47 1.50
C VAL A 86 20.89 8.19 0.86
N THR A 87 19.60 8.01 0.91
CA THR A 87 18.89 6.88 0.30
C THR A 87 17.91 7.36 -0.77
N PHE A 88 17.44 6.44 -1.60
CA PHE A 88 16.40 6.71 -2.57
C PHE A 88 15.45 5.52 -2.67
N PHE A 89 14.23 5.80 -3.08
CA PHE A 89 13.22 4.81 -3.39
C PHE A 89 12.43 5.23 -4.61
N MET A 90 12.21 4.30 -5.54
CA MET A 90 11.38 4.49 -6.71
C MET A 90 10.54 3.24 -6.97
N GLU A 91 9.28 3.44 -7.27
CA GLU A 91 8.35 2.38 -7.61
C GLU A 91 7.51 2.83 -8.82
N THR A 92 7.41 1.97 -9.83
CA THR A 92 6.44 2.15 -10.92
C THR A 92 5.20 1.31 -10.63
N ASP A 93 4.05 1.63 -11.23
CA ASP A 93 2.87 0.78 -11.18
C ASP A 93 2.12 0.82 -12.53
N ASN A 94 1.46 -0.27 -12.85
CA ASN A 94 0.42 -0.34 -13.86
C ASN A 94 -0.85 -0.88 -13.20
N PRO A 95 -1.60 -0.02 -12.49
CA PRO A 95 -2.74 -0.44 -11.68
C PRO A 95 -3.93 -0.86 -12.54
N ASN A 96 -4.57 -1.98 -12.17
CA ASN A 96 -5.76 -2.50 -12.82
C ASN A 96 -5.56 -2.85 -14.32
N LEU A 97 -4.35 -3.29 -14.69
CA LEU A 97 -4.03 -3.69 -16.06
C LEU A 97 -4.93 -4.85 -16.49
N GLY A 98 -5.72 -4.62 -17.54
CA GLY A 98 -6.65 -5.61 -18.09
C GLY A 98 -8.04 -5.61 -17.48
N LYS A 99 -8.34 -4.75 -16.46
CA LYS A 99 -9.70 -4.60 -15.90
C LYS A 99 -10.65 -3.97 -16.93
N VAL A 100 -11.94 -4.24 -16.79
CA VAL A 100 -12.99 -3.66 -17.65
C VAL A 100 -13.12 -2.14 -17.42
N PRO A 101 -13.17 -1.29 -18.49
CA PRO A 101 -12.99 -1.64 -19.90
C PRO A 101 -11.57 -2.16 -20.17
N LYS A 102 -11.46 -3.33 -20.82
CA LYS A 102 -10.19 -4.02 -21.00
C LYS A 102 -9.18 -3.18 -21.78
N SER A 103 -8.04 -2.89 -21.16
CA SER A 103 -6.91 -2.22 -21.80
C SER A 103 -5.61 -2.90 -21.36
N LEU A 104 -4.83 -3.39 -22.32
CA LEU A 104 -3.52 -4.03 -22.12
C LEU A 104 -2.36 -3.15 -22.61
N GLY A 105 -2.67 -2.03 -23.27
CA GLY A 105 -1.71 -1.06 -23.81
C GLY A 105 -1.43 0.12 -22.91
N THR A 106 -1.64 0.00 -21.60
CA THR A 106 -1.41 1.09 -20.63
C THR A 106 0.07 1.16 -20.26
N GLY A 107 0.57 2.39 -20.12
CA GLY A 107 1.95 2.64 -19.66
C GLY A 107 2.10 2.46 -18.14
N PHE A 108 3.33 2.28 -17.70
CA PHE A 108 3.66 2.37 -16.29
C PHE A 108 3.66 3.83 -15.83
N ILE A 109 3.05 4.10 -14.69
CA ILE A 109 3.17 5.37 -13.98
C ILE A 109 4.29 5.29 -12.96
N VAL A 110 4.87 6.43 -12.61
CA VAL A 110 5.71 6.55 -11.41
C VAL A 110 4.78 6.62 -10.21
N GLN A 111 4.86 5.63 -9.34
CA GLN A 111 4.01 5.55 -8.14
C GLN A 111 4.66 6.23 -6.96
N ASP A 112 5.93 5.98 -6.72
CA ASP A 112 6.79 6.64 -5.73
C ASP A 112 8.12 7.00 -6.38
N ALA A 113 8.70 8.15 -6.05
CA ALA A 113 10.06 8.54 -6.47
C ALA A 113 10.57 9.62 -5.54
N PHE A 114 11.38 9.25 -4.56
CA PHE A 114 11.91 10.21 -3.60
C PHE A 114 13.33 9.86 -3.16
N MET A 115 14.02 10.88 -2.70
CA MET A 115 15.28 10.76 -1.97
C MET A 115 15.05 11.10 -0.50
N GLU A 116 15.83 10.48 0.37
CA GLU A 116 15.88 10.75 1.80
C GLU A 116 17.30 11.15 2.17
N TRP A 117 17.48 12.28 2.83
CA TRP A 117 18.69 12.63 3.56
C TRP A 117 18.43 12.48 5.06
N LYS A 118 19.15 11.57 5.69
CA LYS A 118 18.97 11.19 7.09
C LYS A 118 20.29 11.28 7.86
N PRO A 119 20.68 12.48 8.32
CA PRO A 119 21.88 12.66 9.12
C PRO A 119 21.78 12.08 10.54
N ALA A 120 20.55 11.88 11.06
CA ALA A 120 20.30 11.31 12.38
C ALA A 120 18.98 10.52 12.42
N ASN A 121 18.77 9.71 13.43
CA ASN A 121 17.48 9.03 13.61
C ASN A 121 16.34 9.99 13.93
N GLU A 122 16.67 11.08 14.60
CA GLU A 122 15.74 12.14 15.02
C GLU A 122 15.33 13.07 13.88
N PHE A 123 16.05 13.04 12.74
CA PHE A 123 15.76 13.91 11.61
C PHE A 123 16.12 13.28 10.27
N ALA A 124 15.19 13.33 9.35
CA ALA A 124 15.39 13.07 7.93
C ALA A 124 14.56 14.05 7.10
N LEU A 125 15.01 14.33 5.89
CA LEU A 125 14.30 15.11 4.88
C LEU A 125 14.07 14.26 3.64
N ASP A 126 12.80 14.03 3.31
CA ASP A 126 12.40 13.41 2.05
C ASP A 126 12.07 14.49 1.02
N ALA A 127 12.41 14.25 -0.24
CA ALA A 127 12.08 15.11 -1.37
C ALA A 127 11.68 14.28 -2.58
N GLY A 128 10.55 14.58 -3.22
CA GLY A 128 10.06 13.91 -4.42
C GLY A 128 8.58 13.61 -4.41
N LEU A 129 8.18 12.52 -5.06
CA LEU A 129 6.80 11.99 -5.06
C LEU A 129 6.65 11.03 -3.88
N ILE A 130 5.92 11.46 -2.84
CA ILE A 130 5.91 10.84 -1.51
C ILE A 130 4.47 10.58 -1.08
N LEU A 131 4.23 9.53 -0.28
CA LEU A 131 2.95 9.32 0.41
C LEU A 131 2.66 10.46 1.38
N ILE A 132 1.44 11.02 1.29
CA ILE A 132 0.95 12.04 2.22
C ILE A 132 0.77 11.42 3.61
N PRO A 133 1.44 11.95 4.65
CA PRO A 133 1.44 11.34 5.98
C PRO A 133 0.17 11.70 6.76
N MET A 134 -0.96 11.10 6.41
CA MET A 134 -2.24 11.39 7.06
C MET A 134 -2.69 10.26 7.98
N CYS A 135 -2.92 9.05 7.47
CA CYS A 135 -3.45 7.93 8.25
C CYS A 135 -2.53 6.70 8.17
N ARG A 136 -2.67 5.75 9.12
CA ARG A 136 -1.87 4.52 9.09
C ARG A 136 -2.14 3.71 7.84
N ASN A 137 -3.40 3.44 7.52
CA ASN A 137 -3.75 2.67 6.32
C ASN A 137 -3.24 3.34 5.05
N CYS A 138 -3.19 4.68 5.01
CA CYS A 138 -2.63 5.45 3.89
C CYS A 138 -1.12 5.22 3.68
N LEU A 139 -0.40 4.84 4.73
CA LEU A 139 1.06 4.66 4.72
C LEU A 139 1.49 3.18 4.73
N GLN A 140 0.56 2.23 4.70
CA GLN A 140 0.88 0.81 4.69
C GLN A 140 1.43 0.34 3.33
N SER A 141 2.33 -0.63 3.38
CA SER A 141 2.81 -1.31 2.17
C SER A 141 1.72 -2.21 1.59
N ALA A 142 1.44 -2.07 0.30
CA ALA A 142 0.48 -2.90 -0.43
C ALA A 142 0.80 -4.41 -0.39
N ALA A 143 2.07 -4.77 -0.19
CA ALA A 143 2.53 -6.16 -0.10
C ALA A 143 2.18 -6.83 1.23
N THR A 144 1.87 -6.05 2.29
CA THR A 144 1.70 -6.57 3.66
C THR A 144 0.31 -6.35 4.25
N LEU A 145 -0.65 -5.82 3.48
CA LEU A 145 -2.02 -5.57 3.94
C LEU A 145 -2.63 -6.84 4.54
N LEU A 146 -3.33 -6.68 5.65
CA LEU A 146 -4.03 -7.78 6.33
C LEU A 146 -5.15 -8.34 5.44
N THR A 147 -5.95 -7.47 4.88
CA THR A 147 -7.10 -7.82 4.05
C THR A 147 -6.80 -7.67 2.55
N MET A 148 -7.81 -7.61 1.68
CA MET A 148 -7.63 -7.64 0.22
C MET A 148 -6.92 -6.40 -0.33
N ASP A 149 -7.30 -5.20 0.15
CA ASP A 149 -6.77 -3.91 -0.32
C ASP A 149 -6.80 -2.87 0.81
N TYR A 150 -6.40 -1.65 0.52
CA TYR A 150 -6.58 -0.50 1.41
C TYR A 150 -8.06 -0.29 1.75
N GLY A 151 -8.33 0.44 2.81
CA GLY A 151 -9.67 0.91 3.14
C GLY A 151 -10.26 1.72 1.98
N SER A 152 -11.53 1.49 1.66
CA SER A 152 -12.22 2.13 0.51
C SER A 152 -12.23 3.65 0.61
N PHE A 153 -12.11 4.19 1.82
CA PHE A 153 -12.21 5.62 2.10
C PHE A 153 -10.85 6.28 2.48
N SER A 154 -9.75 5.50 2.46
CA SER A 154 -8.42 6.00 2.90
C SER A 154 -7.83 7.06 1.97
N PHE A 155 -8.20 7.07 0.69
CA PHE A 155 -7.63 7.95 -0.34
C PHE A 155 -8.66 8.84 -1.04
N LEU A 156 -9.77 9.20 -0.40
CA LEU A 156 -10.82 10.03 -1.00
C LEU A 156 -10.33 11.43 -1.38
N ASN A 157 -9.30 11.94 -0.71
CA ASN A 157 -8.66 13.22 -0.99
C ASN A 157 -7.77 13.20 -2.25
N SER A 158 -7.46 12.03 -2.80
CA SER A 158 -6.52 11.95 -3.94
C SER A 158 -7.04 12.63 -5.19
N ALA A 159 -8.26 12.36 -5.61
CA ALA A 159 -8.83 12.95 -6.82
C ALA A 159 -9.03 14.48 -6.70
N PRO A 160 -9.64 15.02 -5.62
CA PRO A 160 -9.76 16.47 -5.43
C PRO A 160 -8.43 17.20 -5.41
N THR A 161 -7.43 16.66 -4.71
CA THR A 161 -6.10 17.27 -4.60
C THR A 161 -5.18 16.98 -5.79
N GLN A 162 -5.68 16.30 -6.84
CA GLN A 162 -4.90 15.87 -8.01
C GLN A 162 -3.69 14.99 -7.66
N SER A 163 -3.71 14.34 -6.52
CA SER A 163 -2.65 13.42 -6.10
C SER A 163 -2.88 12.00 -6.65
N SER A 164 -1.84 11.18 -6.71
CA SER A 164 -1.90 9.81 -7.23
C SER A 164 -1.94 8.80 -6.08
N VAL A 165 -3.12 8.27 -5.76
CA VAL A 165 -3.31 7.22 -4.73
C VAL A 165 -2.56 7.57 -3.43
N GLY A 166 -2.82 8.76 -2.89
CA GLY A 166 -2.19 9.27 -1.68
C GLY A 166 -0.77 9.82 -1.83
N ARG A 167 -0.21 9.90 -3.05
CA ARG A 167 1.12 10.49 -3.29
C ARG A 167 1.00 11.86 -3.91
N ASP A 168 1.88 12.74 -3.46
CA ASP A 168 2.03 14.08 -4.03
C ASP A 168 3.50 14.49 -4.05
N THR A 169 3.87 15.42 -4.92
CA THR A 169 5.25 15.95 -4.98
C THR A 169 5.47 16.98 -3.89
N GLY A 170 6.58 16.85 -3.17
CA GLY A 170 6.87 17.78 -2.07
C GLY A 170 8.11 17.45 -1.28
N PHE A 171 8.16 18.05 -0.10
CA PHE A 171 9.19 17.87 0.91
C PHE A 171 8.56 17.45 2.23
N GLN A 172 9.19 16.52 2.93
CA GLN A 172 8.73 16.03 4.22
C GLN A 172 9.88 15.91 5.20
N ALA A 173 9.82 16.63 6.31
CA ALA A 173 10.66 16.37 7.47
C ALA A 173 10.03 15.23 8.29
N LYS A 174 10.85 14.28 8.72
CA LYS A 174 10.44 13.17 9.57
C LYS A 174 11.55 12.76 10.53
N GLY A 175 11.21 12.06 11.57
CA GLY A 175 12.19 11.53 12.51
C GLY A 175 11.55 10.70 13.60
N TYR A 176 12.43 10.10 14.41
CA TYR A 176 12.07 9.19 15.50
C TYR A 176 12.70 9.69 16.80
N LEU A 177 11.86 10.02 17.78
CA LEU A 177 12.26 10.56 19.08
C LEU A 177 12.05 9.53 20.19
N PHE A 178 12.61 9.77 21.38
CA PHE A 178 12.43 8.96 22.59
C PHE A 178 12.74 7.48 22.39
N GLY A 179 13.92 7.18 21.86
CA GLY A 179 14.32 5.80 21.54
C GLY A 179 13.51 5.21 20.42
N GLN A 180 13.18 6.02 19.43
CA GLN A 180 12.39 5.70 18.23
C GLN A 180 10.90 5.43 18.49
N ARG A 181 10.39 5.68 19.69
CA ARG A 181 8.99 5.42 20.03
C ARG A 181 8.01 6.47 19.51
N LEU A 182 8.44 7.70 19.31
CA LEU A 182 7.61 8.74 18.70
C LEU A 182 8.12 9.06 17.29
N GLU A 183 7.36 8.71 16.30
CA GLU A 183 7.56 9.15 14.92
C GLU A 183 6.80 10.44 14.68
N TYR A 184 7.45 11.39 13.99
CA TYR A 184 6.80 12.55 13.41
C TYR A 184 7.08 12.63 11.90
N ARG A 185 6.07 13.09 11.15
CA ARG A 185 6.17 13.45 9.74
C ARG A 185 5.44 14.77 9.53
N LEU A 186 6.06 15.71 8.84
CA LEU A 186 5.46 17.00 8.49
C LEU A 186 5.95 17.40 7.11
N GLY A 187 5.03 17.62 6.19
CA GLY A 187 5.39 17.90 4.80
C GLY A 187 4.58 19.02 4.17
N THR A 188 5.19 19.62 3.15
CA THR A 188 4.57 20.56 2.22
C THR A 188 4.60 19.97 0.83
N PHE A 189 3.44 19.97 0.17
CA PHE A 189 3.22 19.27 -1.09
C PHE A 189 2.58 20.19 -2.12
N GLN A 190 2.68 19.83 -3.39
CA GLN A 190 2.12 20.58 -4.50
C GLN A 190 0.62 20.83 -4.32
N GLY A 191 -0.14 19.78 -4.01
CA GLY A 191 -1.59 19.84 -3.89
C GLY A 191 -2.29 20.21 -5.19
N PHE A 192 -3.54 20.63 -5.09
CA PHE A 192 -4.33 21.08 -6.22
C PHE A 192 -3.73 22.32 -6.89
N ARG A 193 -3.53 22.27 -8.21
CA ARG A 193 -3.02 23.36 -9.05
C ARG A 193 -3.82 23.49 -10.33
N GLN A 194 -4.06 24.73 -10.73
CA GLN A 194 -4.56 25.10 -12.04
C GLN A 194 -3.56 26.05 -12.71
N THR A 195 -3.67 26.22 -14.01
CA THR A 195 -2.84 27.19 -14.73
C THR A 195 -2.97 28.58 -14.09
N GLY A 196 -1.85 29.17 -13.70
CA GLY A 196 -1.81 30.45 -12.98
C GLY A 196 -2.27 30.40 -11.53
N ALA A 197 -2.46 29.23 -10.95
CA ALA A 197 -2.88 29.09 -9.56
C ALA A 197 -1.92 29.76 -8.57
N ARG A 198 -2.48 30.56 -7.66
CA ARG A 198 -1.74 31.24 -6.57
C ARG A 198 -2.15 30.75 -5.19
N ASN A 199 -2.90 29.65 -5.11
CA ASN A 199 -3.33 29.05 -3.85
C ASN A 199 -2.12 28.47 -3.08
N ALA A 200 -2.26 28.36 -1.76
CA ALA A 200 -1.26 27.80 -0.87
C ALA A 200 -0.89 26.34 -1.27
N PHE A 201 0.29 25.90 -0.90
CA PHE A 201 0.66 24.50 -0.95
C PHE A 201 -0.19 23.69 0.02
N ARG A 202 -0.32 22.40 -0.26
CA ARG A 202 -0.88 21.41 0.64
C ARG A 202 0.09 21.15 1.79
N THR A 203 -0.40 21.07 3.02
CA THR A 203 0.40 20.72 4.20
C THR A 203 -0.24 19.52 4.87
N ALA A 204 0.55 18.50 5.15
CA ALA A 204 0.09 17.31 5.85
C ALA A 204 1.11 16.86 6.89
N GLY A 205 0.63 16.23 7.96
CA GLY A 205 1.51 15.74 9.01
C GLY A 205 0.89 14.61 9.81
N ARG A 206 1.76 13.88 10.50
CA ARG A 206 1.40 12.73 11.33
C ARG A 206 2.33 12.62 12.53
N LEU A 207 1.76 12.22 13.65
CA LEU A 207 2.48 11.73 14.84
C LEU A 207 2.02 10.31 15.11
N GLN A 208 2.95 9.41 15.45
CA GLN A 208 2.67 8.04 15.87
C GLN A 208 3.52 7.69 17.08
N TYR A 209 2.90 7.15 18.13
CA TYR A 209 3.61 6.64 19.30
C TYR A 209 3.51 5.13 19.40
N GLU A 210 4.69 4.49 19.62
CA GLU A 210 4.86 3.04 19.72
C GLU A 210 5.03 2.63 21.18
N PHE A 211 4.08 1.88 21.72
CA PHE A 211 4.10 1.41 23.10
C PHE A 211 4.94 0.15 23.31
N LEU A 212 5.11 -0.67 22.25
CA LEU A 212 5.84 -1.93 22.25
C LEU A 212 7.06 -1.84 21.33
N ASP A 213 7.21 -2.76 20.37
CA ASP A 213 8.30 -2.74 19.40
C ASP A 213 8.10 -1.61 18.40
N VAL A 214 9.16 -0.85 18.11
CA VAL A 214 9.12 0.30 17.21
C VAL A 214 9.08 -0.11 15.75
N GLU A 215 8.30 0.60 14.93
CA GLU A 215 8.29 0.51 13.47
C GLU A 215 9.12 1.65 12.88
N VAL A 216 10.07 1.33 12.01
CA VAL A 216 10.89 2.33 11.32
C VAL A 216 10.85 2.08 9.82
N GLY A 217 10.87 3.14 9.02
CA GLY A 217 10.88 3.05 7.56
C GLY A 217 9.83 3.91 6.88
N PRO A 218 9.82 3.91 5.54
CA PRO A 218 8.90 4.76 4.77
C PRO A 218 7.45 4.27 4.83
N PHE A 219 7.23 2.95 4.97
CA PHE A 219 5.92 2.30 4.94
C PHE A 219 5.66 1.48 6.19
N TYR A 220 4.43 1.51 6.70
CA TYR A 220 3.99 0.63 7.78
C TYR A 220 3.63 -0.77 7.26
N THR A 221 3.72 -1.74 8.15
CA THR A 221 3.31 -3.12 7.87
C THR A 221 1.84 -3.33 8.26
N GLY A 222 1.07 -4.03 7.42
CA GLY A 222 -0.34 -4.33 7.68
C GLY A 222 -0.55 -5.52 8.62
N THR A 223 0.36 -6.51 8.62
CA THR A 223 0.36 -7.65 9.57
C THR A 223 1.77 -8.20 9.68
N TYR A 224 2.22 -8.56 10.87
CA TYR A 224 3.57 -9.10 11.11
C TYR A 224 3.63 -10.63 11.16
N LEU A 225 2.50 -11.32 10.97
CA LEU A 225 2.43 -12.78 10.97
C LEU A 225 3.03 -13.42 12.25
N GLY A 226 2.73 -12.81 13.41
CA GLY A 226 3.21 -13.29 14.72
C GLY A 226 4.72 -13.10 14.98
N LYS A 227 5.39 -12.19 14.26
CA LYS A 227 6.86 -11.98 14.38
C LYS A 227 7.24 -10.76 15.20
N LYS A 228 6.31 -9.83 15.47
CA LYS A 228 6.59 -8.56 16.14
C LYS A 228 5.48 -8.21 17.12
N LYS A 229 5.79 -7.45 18.16
CA LYS A 229 4.84 -6.94 19.15
C LYS A 229 4.66 -5.45 18.90
N VAL A 230 3.58 -5.05 18.28
CA VAL A 230 3.30 -3.63 18.00
C VAL A 230 2.02 -3.22 18.68
N LEU A 231 2.05 -2.07 19.34
CA LEU A 231 0.88 -1.28 19.74
C LEU A 231 1.23 0.17 19.43
N ALA A 232 0.59 0.70 18.40
CA ALA A 232 0.82 2.05 17.92
C ALA A 232 -0.48 2.86 17.97
N VAL A 233 -0.37 4.14 18.33
CA VAL A 233 -1.46 5.12 18.24
C VAL A 233 -0.96 6.29 17.42
N GLY A 234 -1.74 6.66 16.40
CA GLY A 234 -1.39 7.71 15.47
C GLY A 234 -2.49 8.76 15.31
N VAL A 235 -2.08 9.98 14.99
CA VAL A 235 -2.96 11.08 14.59
C VAL A 235 -2.35 11.79 13.39
N GLY A 236 -3.18 12.28 12.50
CA GLY A 236 -2.71 12.98 11.31
C GLY A 236 -3.66 14.06 10.83
N PHE A 237 -3.14 14.91 9.97
CA PHE A 237 -3.91 15.96 9.30
C PHE A 237 -3.44 16.16 7.87
N ASP A 238 -4.32 16.75 7.06
CA ASP A 238 -4.06 17.15 5.69
C ASP A 238 -4.90 18.39 5.37
N ARG A 239 -4.28 19.42 4.80
CA ARG A 239 -4.92 20.72 4.59
C ARG A 239 -4.44 21.41 3.33
N GLN A 240 -5.37 22.02 2.59
CA GLN A 240 -5.09 23.00 1.55
C GLN A 240 -6.23 23.99 1.44
N GLN A 241 -5.96 25.29 1.66
CA GLN A 241 -6.99 26.34 1.74
C GLN A 241 -8.03 26.02 2.84
N ASP A 242 -9.32 25.91 2.49
CA ASP A 242 -10.41 25.52 3.39
C ASP A 242 -10.68 24.02 3.42
N TYR A 243 -10.03 23.23 2.56
CA TYR A 243 -9.99 21.77 2.69
C TYR A 243 -9.23 21.36 3.92
N THR A 244 -9.81 20.46 4.68
CA THR A 244 -9.17 19.80 5.82
C THR A 244 -9.52 18.32 5.87
N ALA A 245 -8.55 17.50 6.28
CA ALA A 245 -8.80 16.16 6.75
C ALA A 245 -8.03 15.93 8.05
N THR A 246 -8.61 15.16 8.96
CA THR A 246 -7.97 14.71 10.21
C THR A 246 -8.18 13.22 10.39
N SER A 247 -7.21 12.55 10.99
CA SER A 247 -7.28 11.12 11.25
C SER A 247 -6.81 10.77 12.65
N GLY A 248 -7.32 9.65 13.16
CA GLY A 248 -6.81 8.96 14.32
C GLY A 248 -6.80 7.47 14.06
N ASP A 249 -5.78 6.76 14.51
CA ASP A 249 -5.68 5.32 14.30
C ASP A 249 -5.00 4.61 15.48
N ILE A 250 -5.33 3.32 15.60
CA ILE A 250 -4.74 2.38 16.54
C ILE A 250 -4.38 1.12 15.76
N PHE A 251 -3.17 0.63 15.94
CA PHE A 251 -2.71 -0.63 15.39
C PHE A 251 -2.15 -1.53 16.47
N PHE A 252 -2.57 -2.78 16.44
CA PHE A 252 -2.10 -3.82 17.34
C PHE A 252 -1.70 -5.05 16.53
N ASP A 253 -0.48 -5.55 16.73
CA ASP A 253 -0.02 -6.85 16.22
C ASP A 253 0.80 -7.55 17.31
N HIS A 254 0.42 -8.77 17.66
CA HIS A 254 1.06 -9.47 18.77
C HIS A 254 1.15 -10.97 18.52
N PRO A 255 2.34 -11.59 18.73
CA PRO A 255 2.47 -13.04 18.72
C PRO A 255 1.66 -13.68 19.87
N VAL A 256 0.98 -14.78 19.56
CA VAL A 256 0.17 -15.54 20.50
C VAL A 256 0.59 -17.00 20.41
N GLY A 257 1.11 -17.57 21.47
CA GLY A 257 1.52 -18.97 21.60
C GLY A 257 2.07 -19.60 20.31
N ASN A 258 3.10 -20.37 20.36
CA ASN A 258 3.65 -21.15 19.23
C ASN A 258 3.89 -20.37 17.91
N GLY A 259 3.97 -19.02 17.97
CA GLY A 259 4.22 -18.15 16.81
C GLY A 259 2.99 -17.87 15.94
N ASN A 260 1.78 -18.10 16.45
CA ASN A 260 0.56 -17.49 15.89
C ASN A 260 0.58 -15.98 16.12
N GLY A 261 -0.30 -15.24 15.49
CA GLY A 261 -0.37 -13.79 15.65
C GLY A 261 -1.79 -13.26 15.57
N ILE A 262 -2.07 -12.23 16.33
CA ILE A 262 -3.30 -11.44 16.20
C ILE A 262 -2.92 -10.07 15.66
N THR A 263 -3.65 -9.60 14.66
CA THR A 263 -3.52 -8.25 14.08
C THR A 263 -4.87 -7.56 14.19
N ALA A 264 -4.89 -6.31 14.65
CA ALA A 264 -6.09 -5.47 14.66
C ALA A 264 -5.72 -4.04 14.31
N GLN A 265 -6.59 -3.36 13.57
CA GLN A 265 -6.43 -1.96 13.19
C GLN A 265 -7.77 -1.25 13.22
N VAL A 266 -7.75 0.00 13.67
CA VAL A 266 -8.86 0.94 13.59
C VAL A 266 -8.31 2.25 13.03
N ASP A 267 -8.92 2.78 11.98
CA ASP A 267 -8.67 4.12 11.45
C ASP A 267 -9.99 4.89 11.42
N TYR A 268 -9.95 6.14 11.79
CA TYR A 268 -11.05 7.08 11.67
C TYR A 268 -10.56 8.33 10.97
N ILE A 269 -11.25 8.75 9.91
CA ILE A 269 -10.89 9.91 9.11
C ILE A 269 -12.10 10.83 9.00
N ASN A 270 -11.91 12.10 9.31
CA ASN A 270 -12.86 13.16 8.98
C ASN A 270 -12.34 13.90 7.75
N TYR A 271 -13.14 14.00 6.70
CA TYR A 271 -12.88 14.82 5.53
C TYR A 271 -13.84 16.01 5.49
N ASP A 272 -13.34 17.19 5.15
CA ASP A 272 -14.11 18.37 4.83
C ASP A 272 -13.49 19.07 3.61
N GLY A 273 -14.08 18.90 2.44
CA GLY A 273 -13.58 19.50 1.20
C GLY A 273 -13.73 21.02 1.15
N GLY A 274 -14.55 21.59 2.04
CA GLY A 274 -14.85 23.02 2.05
C GLY A 274 -15.47 23.49 0.74
N THR A 275 -15.15 24.72 0.36
CA THR A 275 -15.48 25.30 -0.96
C THR A 275 -14.42 24.95 -2.02
N THR A 276 -13.21 24.57 -1.57
CA THR A 276 -12.10 24.21 -2.45
C THR A 276 -12.37 22.89 -3.18
N PHE A 277 -12.90 21.89 -2.48
CA PHE A 277 -13.15 20.55 -3.04
C PHE A 277 -14.59 20.11 -2.84
N THR A 278 -15.51 20.71 -3.60
CA THR A 278 -16.95 20.41 -3.53
C THR A 278 -17.30 18.94 -3.87
N THR A 279 -16.42 18.22 -4.56
CA THR A 279 -16.54 16.79 -4.84
C THR A 279 -16.20 15.89 -3.64
N LEU A 280 -15.69 16.47 -2.55
CA LEU A 280 -15.40 15.80 -1.29
C LEU A 280 -16.30 16.38 -0.17
N PRO A 281 -17.58 16.02 -0.09
CA PRO A 281 -18.47 16.52 0.94
C PRO A 281 -17.97 16.15 2.32
N LYS A 282 -18.32 16.97 3.32
CA LYS A 282 -17.98 16.68 4.73
C LYS A 282 -18.52 15.33 5.15
N GLN A 283 -17.64 14.47 5.66
CA GLN A 283 -17.93 13.09 6.01
C GLN A 283 -16.99 12.53 7.07
N ASN A 284 -17.43 11.47 7.72
CA ASN A 284 -16.66 10.69 8.66
C ASN A 284 -16.57 9.26 8.14
N ASP A 285 -15.36 8.74 8.07
CA ASP A 285 -15.07 7.42 7.56
C ASP A 285 -14.36 6.59 8.64
N ALA A 286 -14.92 5.42 8.93
CA ALA A 286 -14.38 4.47 9.88
C ALA A 286 -13.95 3.20 9.15
N PHE A 287 -12.81 2.69 9.55
CA PHE A 287 -12.21 1.46 9.05
C PHE A 287 -11.75 0.62 10.24
N THR A 288 -12.10 -0.64 10.27
CA THR A 288 -11.66 -1.59 11.30
C THR A 288 -11.36 -2.93 10.66
N GLU A 289 -10.24 -3.52 10.99
CA GLU A 289 -9.92 -4.88 10.55
C GLU A 289 -9.27 -5.69 11.67
N VAL A 290 -9.46 -7.01 11.63
CA VAL A 290 -8.85 -7.97 12.53
C VAL A 290 -8.51 -9.24 11.78
N GLY A 291 -7.37 -9.86 12.14
CA GLY A 291 -6.95 -11.15 11.60
C GLY A 291 -6.20 -11.98 12.64
N PHE A 292 -6.25 -13.30 12.46
CA PHE A 292 -5.55 -14.24 13.31
C PHE A 292 -4.69 -15.20 12.49
N TYR A 293 -3.37 -15.00 12.53
CA TYR A 293 -2.41 -15.85 11.82
C TYR A 293 -2.19 -17.17 12.56
N ILE A 294 -2.46 -18.29 11.90
CA ILE A 294 -2.24 -19.65 12.38
C ILE A 294 -0.98 -20.19 11.72
N LYS A 295 0.15 -20.14 12.45
CA LYS A 295 1.48 -20.48 11.90
C LYS A 295 1.57 -21.91 11.34
N SER A 296 1.00 -22.89 12.04
CA SER A 296 1.04 -24.29 11.63
C SER A 296 0.36 -24.55 10.29
N LEU A 297 -0.70 -23.79 9.99
CA LEU A 297 -1.47 -23.88 8.75
C LEU A 297 -1.02 -22.83 7.71
N LYS A 298 -0.22 -21.83 8.13
CA LYS A 298 0.13 -20.64 7.32
C LYS A 298 -1.12 -19.90 6.83
N LEU A 299 -2.19 -19.91 7.61
CA LEU A 299 -3.49 -19.32 7.29
C LEU A 299 -3.78 -18.14 8.20
N GLN A 300 -4.44 -17.12 7.65
CA GLN A 300 -4.91 -15.95 8.39
C GLN A 300 -6.34 -15.61 7.98
N PRO A 301 -7.38 -16.10 8.69
CA PRO A 301 -8.70 -15.54 8.58
C PRO A 301 -8.68 -14.07 8.98
N PHE A 302 -9.51 -13.27 8.31
CA PHE A 302 -9.67 -11.84 8.59
C PHE A 302 -11.11 -11.38 8.45
N LEU A 303 -11.42 -10.29 9.16
CA LEU A 303 -12.67 -9.53 9.03
C LEU A 303 -12.34 -8.06 8.89
N ARG A 304 -13.17 -7.33 8.15
CA ARG A 304 -13.12 -5.88 8.00
C ARG A 304 -14.52 -5.28 8.04
N TYR A 305 -14.61 -4.13 8.68
CA TYR A 305 -15.78 -3.26 8.68
C TYR A 305 -15.36 -1.87 8.20
N GLU A 306 -16.14 -1.28 7.30
CA GLU A 306 -15.95 0.09 6.83
C GLU A 306 -17.28 0.82 6.82
N LYS A 307 -17.26 2.09 7.21
CA LYS A 307 -18.45 2.95 7.19
C LYS A 307 -18.08 4.35 6.71
N GLN A 308 -18.82 4.83 5.74
CA GLN A 308 -18.81 6.22 5.28
C GLN A 308 -20.10 6.89 5.73
N SER A 309 -19.99 8.05 6.38
CA SER A 309 -21.14 8.81 6.91
C SER A 309 -21.03 10.28 6.57
N PHE A 310 -21.95 10.78 5.76
CA PHE A 310 -22.00 12.17 5.34
C PHE A 310 -22.64 13.07 6.42
N SER A 311 -22.06 14.27 6.63
CA SER A 311 -22.54 15.18 7.67
C SER A 311 -23.82 15.93 7.24
N ALA A 312 -23.89 16.40 6.00
CA ALA A 312 -25.05 17.14 5.50
C ALA A 312 -26.23 16.22 5.17
N ASP A 313 -27.45 16.59 5.55
CA ASP A 313 -28.67 15.81 5.33
C ASP A 313 -28.91 15.48 3.85
N ALA A 314 -28.61 16.41 2.96
CA ALA A 314 -28.71 16.21 1.50
C ALA A 314 -27.81 15.07 0.98
N ASN A 315 -26.75 14.71 1.70
CA ASN A 315 -25.82 13.65 1.32
C ASN A 315 -25.99 12.35 2.12
N LYS A 316 -26.80 12.33 3.17
CA LYS A 316 -27.00 11.14 4.03
C LYS A 316 -27.54 9.92 3.32
N SER A 317 -28.21 10.09 2.19
CA SER A 317 -28.65 8.96 1.33
C SER A 317 -27.48 8.21 0.72
N LYS A 318 -26.28 8.83 0.63
CA LYS A 318 -25.04 8.25 0.11
C LYS A 318 -24.22 7.48 1.16
N ASP A 319 -24.65 7.48 2.44
CA ASP A 319 -23.97 6.71 3.49
C ASP A 319 -23.80 5.25 3.03
N LEU A 320 -22.62 4.70 3.29
CA LEU A 320 -22.23 3.38 2.81
C LEU A 320 -21.57 2.57 3.91
N THR A 321 -21.94 1.31 4.03
CA THR A 321 -21.31 0.35 4.93
C THR A 321 -20.77 -0.83 4.12
N ARG A 322 -19.60 -1.33 4.48
CA ARG A 322 -18.99 -2.53 3.86
C ARG A 322 -18.56 -3.50 4.96
N TYR A 323 -18.83 -4.76 4.75
CA TYR A 323 -18.39 -5.87 5.59
C TYR A 323 -17.58 -6.83 4.74
N GLN A 324 -16.37 -7.14 5.12
CA GLN A 324 -15.55 -8.12 4.41
C GLN A 324 -15.10 -9.21 5.35
N GLY A 325 -15.17 -10.44 4.90
CA GLY A 325 -14.55 -11.60 5.55
C GLY A 325 -13.76 -12.40 4.55
N GLY A 326 -12.66 -12.99 4.99
CA GLY A 326 -11.81 -13.74 4.08
C GLY A 326 -10.71 -14.52 4.77
N LEU A 327 -9.86 -15.09 3.94
CA LEU A 327 -8.77 -15.96 4.35
C LEU A 327 -7.54 -15.67 3.48
N THR A 328 -6.37 -15.58 4.12
CA THR A 328 -5.08 -15.53 3.42
C THR A 328 -4.26 -16.78 3.73
N TYR A 329 -3.74 -17.42 2.70
CA TYR A 329 -2.76 -18.50 2.80
C TYR A 329 -1.36 -17.96 2.46
N TYR A 330 -0.37 -18.14 3.36
CA TYR A 330 0.98 -17.62 3.26
C TYR A 330 2.02 -18.75 3.11
N PRO A 331 2.08 -19.49 1.98
CA PRO A 331 3.08 -20.56 1.81
C PRO A 331 4.52 -20.04 1.98
N TYR A 332 4.77 -18.81 1.50
CA TYR A 332 6.08 -18.13 1.56
C TYR A 332 5.99 -16.71 2.14
N GLY A 333 5.12 -16.49 3.12
CA GLY A 333 4.93 -15.18 3.75
C GLY A 333 4.45 -14.13 2.75
N TYR A 334 5.06 -12.95 2.77
CA TYR A 334 4.69 -11.88 1.82
C TYR A 334 5.21 -12.14 0.39
N ASN A 335 6.26 -12.95 0.24
CA ASN A 335 6.85 -13.23 -1.08
C ASN A 335 5.88 -13.92 -2.01
N PHE A 336 5.08 -14.84 -1.48
CA PHE A 336 3.97 -15.44 -2.21
C PHE A 336 2.83 -15.77 -1.25
N ASN A 337 1.65 -15.24 -1.56
CA ASN A 337 0.42 -15.54 -0.81
C ASN A 337 -0.80 -15.51 -1.72
N ILE A 338 -1.86 -16.14 -1.22
CA ILE A 338 -3.16 -16.20 -1.90
C ILE A 338 -4.20 -15.71 -0.90
N LYS A 339 -5.00 -14.72 -1.30
CA LYS A 339 -6.11 -14.20 -0.52
C LYS A 339 -7.43 -14.50 -1.21
N ALA A 340 -8.46 -14.81 -0.43
CA ALA A 340 -9.84 -14.86 -0.90
C ALA A 340 -10.72 -14.10 0.09
N GLY A 341 -11.60 -13.25 -0.44
CA GLY A 341 -12.47 -12.42 0.38
C GLY A 341 -13.85 -12.23 -0.23
N TYR A 342 -14.85 -12.16 0.63
CA TYR A 342 -16.22 -11.80 0.29
C TYR A 342 -16.57 -10.49 0.97
N THR A 343 -17.07 -9.53 0.19
CA THR A 343 -17.47 -8.20 0.67
C THR A 343 -18.94 -7.99 0.43
N LYS A 344 -19.69 -7.63 1.47
CA LYS A 344 -21.06 -7.14 1.39
C LYS A 344 -21.04 -5.61 1.38
N ILE A 345 -21.74 -5.00 0.44
CA ILE A 345 -21.79 -3.57 0.22
C ILE A 345 -23.21 -3.09 0.45
N GLU A 346 -23.43 -2.27 1.46
CA GLU A 346 -24.74 -1.82 1.90
C GLU A 346 -24.83 -0.28 1.83
N PRO A 347 -25.28 0.27 0.70
CA PRO A 347 -25.65 1.69 0.64
C PRO A 347 -26.88 1.92 1.53
N LYS A 348 -26.97 3.11 2.15
CA LYS A 348 -28.15 3.50 2.94
C LYS A 348 -29.41 3.56 2.10
N VAL A 349 -29.28 4.01 0.85
CA VAL A 349 -30.33 4.03 -0.16
C VAL A 349 -29.82 3.36 -1.42
N GLY A 350 -30.55 2.37 -1.94
CA GLY A 350 -30.18 1.61 -3.13
C GLY A 350 -30.09 0.11 -2.87
N VAL A 351 -29.64 -0.61 -3.89
CA VAL A 351 -29.54 -2.07 -3.87
C VAL A 351 -28.26 -2.49 -3.15
N LYS A 352 -28.39 -3.42 -2.20
CA LYS A 352 -27.24 -4.08 -1.58
C LYS A 352 -26.58 -5.02 -2.59
N THR A 353 -25.27 -4.99 -2.65
CA THR A 353 -24.49 -5.83 -3.56
C THR A 353 -23.42 -6.59 -2.80
N SER A 354 -22.80 -7.54 -3.47
CA SER A 354 -21.69 -8.30 -2.94
C SER A 354 -20.57 -8.43 -3.97
N GLU A 355 -19.36 -8.64 -3.47
CA GLU A 355 -18.15 -8.84 -4.26
C GLU A 355 -17.39 -10.04 -3.69
N PHE A 356 -16.99 -10.97 -4.55
CA PHE A 356 -16.04 -12.00 -4.22
C PHE A 356 -14.74 -11.74 -4.96
N THR A 357 -13.61 -11.81 -4.25
CA THR A 357 -12.29 -11.51 -4.82
C THR A 357 -11.30 -12.60 -4.44
N ILE A 358 -10.48 -13.02 -5.41
CA ILE A 358 -9.30 -13.87 -5.19
C ILE A 358 -8.08 -13.07 -5.65
N GLN A 359 -7.01 -13.09 -4.86
CA GLN A 359 -5.71 -12.47 -5.18
C GLN A 359 -4.60 -13.50 -5.10
N PHE A 360 -3.70 -13.44 -6.08
CA PHE A 360 -2.38 -14.07 -6.04
C PHE A 360 -1.33 -12.98 -5.97
N GLN A 361 -0.46 -13.04 -4.98
CA GLN A 361 0.63 -12.07 -4.81
C GLN A 361 1.98 -12.74 -5.00
N LEU A 362 2.84 -12.09 -5.78
CA LEU A 362 4.28 -12.30 -5.79
C LEU A 362 4.95 -10.98 -5.39
N PHE A 363 5.77 -11.00 -4.34
CA PHE A 363 6.50 -9.84 -3.86
C PHE A 363 7.96 -10.20 -3.58
N TYR A 364 8.85 -9.37 -4.09
CA TYR A 364 10.28 -9.53 -3.90
C TYR A 364 10.95 -8.15 -3.82
N PHE A 365 11.55 -7.80 -2.66
CA PHE A 365 12.30 -6.54 -2.46
C PHE A 365 13.15 -6.54 -1.18
#